data_f7127262817f9cea1fb8ee6081909d6e
#
_entry.id   f7127262817f9cea1fb8ee6081909d6e
#
_cell.length_a   1.000
_cell.length_b   1.000
_cell.length_c   1.000
_cell.angle_alpha   90.00
_cell.angle_beta   90.00
_cell.angle_gamma   90.00
#
_symmetry.space_group_name_H-M   'P 1'
#
loop_
_entity.id
_entity.type
_entity.pdbx_description
1 polymer ?
#
loop_
_entity_poly.entity_id
_entity_poly.type
_entity_poly.pdbx_seq_one_letter_code
_entity_poly.pdbx_strand_id
1 'polypeptide(L)'
;MRKELKQIRLNAFTQCSICHHSKGQWKNPVDGSSLGYKEIDYWVNLAKKLEEGCFDALFLADVHGTYNVYKGSREAAVRHTVQFPSNDPTLAISAMAYATKHIGFACTYSTTYFHPYQTAKLFSTLDHLTQGRVAWNIVTSYLADANENFGLGDQMMEHDRRYDRADEYMEVTYQLWEHSWEEDAIVRDLEKDTHTDPTKVHEINYKGNYFNVPGPHMCEPSPQRTPVLYQAGGSSRGITFASRHAEGVFGMFPTIESCRKAVTAYRDAAVKQGRARDDMKIFPGVTVVVAETDMAAQKKAEEAKSYTSPEGSLALFCGWAGIDLAELDSTDNLVEMKTDAIQGLLSALVLIDADREWSLQDVADYMAIGSLMPKIIGSPSTVADELEKWIDETDCDGFNLVPVTQPSGFNDFVDLVVPELQKRKRMRTSYTGTTLRAVSYTHLRAHETRHD
;
A
#
# COMPACT_ATOMS: atom_id res chain seq x y z
N MET A 1 6.37 1.76 -36.51
CA MET A 1 7.02 1.31 -35.27
C MET A 1 5.99 0.54 -34.46
N ARG A 2 6.27 -0.73 -34.06
CA ARG A 2 5.40 -1.42 -33.09
C ARG A 2 5.53 -0.68 -31.77
N LYS A 3 4.40 -0.23 -31.20
CA LYS A 3 4.37 0.36 -29.84
C LYS A 3 4.96 -0.69 -28.89
N GLU A 4 5.99 -0.33 -28.15
CA GLU A 4 6.56 -1.24 -27.15
C GLU A 4 5.48 -1.57 -26.12
N LEU A 5 5.31 -2.85 -25.80
CA LEU A 5 4.28 -3.29 -24.86
C LEU A 5 4.64 -2.81 -23.45
N LYS A 6 3.74 -2.11 -22.78
CA LYS A 6 3.93 -1.67 -21.39
C LYS A 6 4.09 -2.88 -20.48
N GLN A 7 5.15 -2.88 -19.69
CA GLN A 7 5.40 -3.94 -18.70
C GLN A 7 4.42 -3.82 -17.52
N ILE A 8 3.97 -4.94 -17.03
CA ILE A 8 3.12 -5.04 -15.82
C ILE A 8 4.04 -5.14 -14.60
N ARG A 9 3.94 -4.19 -13.70
CA ARG A 9 4.65 -4.19 -12.42
C ARG A 9 3.76 -4.78 -11.34
N LEU A 10 4.32 -5.49 -10.39
CA LEU A 10 3.55 -6.19 -9.37
C LEU A 10 4.08 -5.89 -7.97
N ASN A 11 3.19 -5.43 -7.11
CA ASN A 11 3.41 -5.42 -5.67
C ASN A 11 2.53 -6.49 -5.02
N ALA A 12 3.06 -7.21 -4.06
CA ALA A 12 2.28 -8.11 -3.22
C ALA A 12 1.72 -7.32 -2.04
N PHE A 13 0.42 -7.09 -2.01
CA PHE A 13 -0.22 -6.27 -0.99
C PHE A 13 -0.77 -7.13 0.14
N THR A 14 -0.23 -6.94 1.34
CA THR A 14 -0.65 -7.65 2.54
C THR A 14 -0.50 -6.80 3.80
N GLN A 15 -0.72 -7.40 4.96
CA GLN A 15 -0.56 -6.80 6.28
C GLN A 15 0.01 -7.84 7.24
N CYS A 16 0.78 -7.43 8.24
CA CYS A 16 1.24 -8.32 9.31
C CYS A 16 0.08 -8.73 10.25
N SER A 17 -0.95 -9.32 9.67
CA SER A 17 -2.25 -9.62 10.29
C SER A 17 -2.85 -10.87 9.67
N ILE A 18 -4.02 -11.27 10.17
CA ILE A 18 -4.80 -12.42 9.71
C ILE A 18 -5.78 -11.97 8.63
N CYS A 19 -5.85 -12.70 7.50
CA CYS A 19 -6.92 -12.57 6.50
C CYS A 19 -7.18 -11.13 6.05
N HIS A 20 -6.14 -10.40 5.67
CA HIS A 20 -6.11 -8.95 5.40
C HIS A 20 -7.39 -8.37 4.75
N HIS A 21 -7.78 -8.81 3.55
CA HIS A 21 -8.98 -8.35 2.83
C HIS A 21 -10.05 -9.43 2.57
N SER A 22 -9.86 -10.63 3.13
CA SER A 22 -10.79 -11.76 2.96
C SER A 22 -11.13 -12.33 4.32
N LYS A 23 -12.14 -11.71 4.97
CA LYS A 23 -12.47 -11.98 6.38
C LYS A 23 -12.99 -13.39 6.57
N GLY A 24 -12.44 -14.11 7.55
CA GLY A 24 -12.83 -15.48 7.87
C GLY A 24 -11.98 -16.57 7.22
N GLN A 25 -11.02 -16.22 6.33
CA GLN A 25 -10.14 -17.22 5.70
C GLN A 25 -9.22 -17.96 6.68
N TRP A 26 -9.09 -17.49 7.91
CA TRP A 26 -8.42 -18.26 8.98
C TRP A 26 -9.03 -19.65 9.23
N LYS A 27 -10.30 -19.87 8.80
CA LYS A 27 -10.99 -21.17 8.83
C LYS A 27 -10.62 -22.06 7.63
N ASN A 28 -10.10 -21.45 6.57
CA ASN A 28 -9.73 -22.14 5.36
C ASN A 28 -8.41 -22.90 5.57
N PRO A 29 -8.36 -24.24 5.38
CA PRO A 29 -7.16 -25.03 5.66
C PRO A 29 -5.95 -24.69 4.81
N VAL A 30 -6.12 -24.00 3.68
CA VAL A 30 -5.01 -23.55 2.81
C VAL A 30 -4.49 -22.15 3.18
N ASP A 31 -5.14 -21.45 4.14
CA ASP A 31 -4.64 -20.18 4.65
C ASP A 31 -3.67 -20.40 5.80
N GLY A 32 -2.42 -19.97 5.60
CA GLY A 32 -1.37 -20.05 6.62
C GLY A 32 -1.19 -18.75 7.42
N SER A 33 -1.93 -17.66 7.08
CA SER A 33 -1.71 -16.35 7.69
C SER A 33 -2.00 -16.33 9.19
N SER A 34 -3.01 -17.06 9.66
CA SER A 34 -3.44 -17.06 11.06
C SER A 34 -2.39 -17.58 12.04
N LEU A 35 -1.52 -18.47 11.60
CA LEU A 35 -0.40 -18.99 12.39
C LEU A 35 0.92 -18.30 12.01
N GLY A 36 1.10 -18.01 10.71
CA GLY A 36 2.34 -17.55 10.14
C GLY A 36 2.64 -16.06 10.36
N TYR A 37 1.62 -15.19 10.49
CA TYR A 37 1.86 -13.73 10.54
C TYR A 37 2.83 -13.26 11.64
N LYS A 38 3.01 -14.05 12.67
CA LYS A 38 3.93 -13.81 13.81
C LYS A 38 5.25 -14.57 13.72
N GLU A 39 5.44 -15.38 12.68
CA GLU A 39 6.62 -16.21 12.50
C GLU A 39 7.54 -15.60 11.43
N ILE A 40 8.83 -15.43 11.76
CA ILE A 40 9.77 -14.80 10.83
C ILE A 40 9.97 -15.61 9.55
N ASP A 41 9.99 -16.94 9.65
CA ASP A 41 10.16 -17.83 8.50
C ASP A 41 9.03 -17.69 7.49
N TYR A 42 7.80 -17.42 7.95
CA TYR A 42 6.67 -17.14 7.08
C TYR A 42 6.95 -15.95 6.15
N TRP A 43 7.41 -14.84 6.73
CA TRP A 43 7.70 -13.62 5.98
C TRP A 43 8.92 -13.79 5.07
N VAL A 44 9.96 -14.46 5.55
CA VAL A 44 11.17 -14.74 4.76
C VAL A 44 10.84 -15.63 3.54
N ASN A 45 10.06 -16.67 3.75
CA ASN A 45 9.66 -17.58 2.66
C ASN A 45 8.73 -16.87 1.65
N LEU A 46 7.80 -16.05 2.12
CA LEU A 46 6.96 -15.23 1.26
C LEU A 46 7.79 -14.27 0.40
N ALA A 47 8.74 -13.54 1.00
CA ALA A 47 9.60 -12.62 0.28
C ALA A 47 10.45 -13.33 -0.80
N LYS A 48 11.01 -14.51 -0.49
CA LYS A 48 11.74 -15.34 -1.47
C LYS A 48 10.86 -15.78 -2.63
N LYS A 49 9.61 -16.21 -2.34
CA LYS A 49 8.66 -16.64 -3.37
C LYS A 49 8.28 -15.50 -4.30
N LEU A 50 8.05 -14.32 -3.74
CA LEU A 50 7.72 -13.12 -4.51
C LEU A 50 8.93 -12.63 -5.35
N GLU A 51 10.15 -12.74 -4.81
CA GLU A 51 11.37 -12.45 -5.58
C GLU A 51 11.56 -13.41 -6.75
N GLU A 52 11.31 -14.71 -6.55
CA GLU A 52 11.29 -15.72 -7.63
C GLU A 52 10.31 -15.31 -8.74
N GLY A 53 9.12 -14.79 -8.35
CA GLY A 53 8.12 -14.24 -9.26
C GLY A 53 8.44 -12.85 -9.82
N CYS A 54 9.64 -12.30 -9.59
CA CYS A 54 10.05 -10.97 -10.08
C CYS A 54 9.11 -9.82 -9.67
N PHE A 55 8.49 -9.88 -8.50
CA PHE A 55 7.69 -8.79 -7.96
C PHE A 55 8.53 -7.54 -7.68
N ASP A 56 7.95 -6.36 -7.84
CA ASP A 56 8.61 -5.08 -7.54
C ASP A 56 8.79 -4.92 -6.02
N ALA A 57 7.73 -5.14 -5.24
CA ALA A 57 7.78 -5.02 -3.79
C ALA A 57 6.78 -5.92 -3.07
N LEU A 58 7.09 -6.25 -1.82
CA LEU A 58 6.11 -6.63 -0.81
C LEU A 58 5.62 -5.35 -0.14
N PHE A 59 4.32 -5.04 -0.34
CA PHE A 59 3.67 -3.85 0.18
C PHE A 59 2.90 -4.22 1.46
N LEU A 60 3.39 -3.72 2.59
CA LEU A 60 2.88 -4.01 3.92
C LEU A 60 1.98 -2.86 4.39
N ALA A 61 0.66 -3.07 4.36
CA ALA A 61 -0.29 -2.18 5.00
C ALA A 61 -0.19 -2.26 6.52
N ASP A 62 -0.57 -1.17 7.18
CA ASP A 62 -0.67 -1.13 8.63
C ASP A 62 -1.77 -0.19 9.10
N VAL A 63 -2.39 -0.52 10.22
CA VAL A 63 -3.36 0.29 10.95
C VAL A 63 -3.08 0.18 12.45
N HIS A 64 -3.28 1.28 13.20
CA HIS A 64 -2.92 1.35 14.61
C HIS A 64 -4.12 1.29 15.57
N GLY A 65 -5.28 0.89 15.08
CA GLY A 65 -6.50 0.78 15.87
C GLY A 65 -7.42 -0.31 15.38
N THR A 66 -8.46 -0.61 16.16
CA THR A 66 -9.51 -1.56 15.84
C THR A 66 -10.70 -0.86 15.16
N TYR A 67 -11.46 -1.63 14.39
CA TYR A 67 -12.70 -1.15 13.79
C TYR A 67 -13.84 -1.27 14.82
N ASN A 68 -14.25 -0.15 15.41
CA ASN A 68 -15.23 -0.10 16.49
C ASN A 68 -16.54 0.63 16.12
N VAL A 69 -16.74 0.93 14.83
CA VAL A 69 -17.92 1.65 14.34
C VAL A 69 -19.14 0.73 14.27
N TYR A 70 -19.02 -0.45 13.70
CA TYR A 70 -20.13 -1.40 13.55
C TYR A 70 -20.67 -1.84 14.91
N LYS A 71 -21.97 -1.61 15.15
CA LYS A 71 -22.66 -1.83 16.45
C LYS A 71 -22.03 -1.05 17.62
N GLY A 72 -21.38 0.07 17.35
CA GLY A 72 -20.69 0.86 18.37
C GLY A 72 -19.66 0.07 19.18
N SER A 73 -19.09 -1.01 18.64
CA SER A 73 -18.24 -1.95 19.38
C SER A 73 -17.13 -2.53 18.52
N ARG A 74 -16.00 -2.82 19.15
CA ARG A 74 -14.90 -3.57 18.52
C ARG A 74 -15.12 -5.09 18.48
N GLU A 75 -16.22 -5.59 19.07
CA GLU A 75 -16.45 -7.03 19.21
C GLU A 75 -16.43 -7.78 17.88
N ALA A 76 -17.12 -7.28 16.85
CA ALA A 76 -17.15 -7.88 15.52
C ALA A 76 -15.76 -7.87 14.87
N ALA A 77 -15.01 -6.78 15.01
CA ALA A 77 -13.66 -6.69 14.48
C ALA A 77 -12.70 -7.68 15.13
N VAL A 78 -12.76 -7.84 16.44
CA VAL A 78 -11.94 -8.81 17.19
C VAL A 78 -12.34 -10.24 16.85
N ARG A 79 -13.65 -10.55 16.89
CA ARG A 79 -14.18 -11.90 16.64
C ARG A 79 -13.86 -12.40 15.23
N HIS A 80 -13.92 -11.51 14.23
CA HIS A 80 -13.79 -11.85 12.81
C HIS A 80 -12.45 -11.44 12.20
N THR A 81 -11.47 -11.12 13.04
CA THR A 81 -10.09 -10.79 12.60
C THR A 81 -10.03 -9.64 11.57
N VAL A 82 -10.78 -8.55 11.81
CA VAL A 82 -10.81 -7.40 10.89
C VAL A 82 -9.54 -6.57 11.07
N GLN A 83 -8.49 -6.93 10.33
CA GLN A 83 -7.13 -6.37 10.44
C GLN A 83 -6.58 -6.38 11.89
N PHE A 84 -7.02 -7.36 12.66
CA PHE A 84 -6.68 -7.57 14.05
C PHE A 84 -6.66 -9.09 14.37
N PRO A 85 -5.66 -9.60 15.13
CA PRO A 85 -4.49 -8.89 15.62
C PRO A 85 -3.52 -8.50 14.49
N SER A 86 -2.67 -7.49 14.73
CA SER A 86 -1.67 -7.02 13.79
C SER A 86 -0.33 -6.77 14.50
N ASN A 87 0.77 -7.12 13.82
CA ASN A 87 2.14 -6.86 14.29
C ASN A 87 2.75 -5.71 13.49
N ASP A 88 3.76 -5.05 14.05
CA ASP A 88 4.52 -3.99 13.37
C ASP A 88 5.29 -4.57 12.17
N PRO A 89 5.00 -4.13 10.94
CA PRO A 89 5.64 -4.65 9.74
C PRO A 89 7.11 -4.26 9.60
N THR A 90 7.57 -3.19 10.23
CA THR A 90 8.92 -2.66 10.06
C THR A 90 9.99 -3.65 10.52
N LEU A 91 9.69 -4.43 11.56
CA LEU A 91 10.63 -5.37 12.15
C LEU A 91 10.93 -6.59 11.26
N ALA A 92 9.95 -7.06 10.50
CA ALA A 92 10.13 -8.20 9.60
C ALA A 92 10.94 -7.85 8.34
N ILE A 93 10.98 -6.59 7.93
CA ILE A 93 11.66 -6.14 6.71
C ILE A 93 13.14 -6.51 6.72
N SER A 94 13.84 -6.32 7.81
CA SER A 94 15.28 -6.61 7.89
C SER A 94 15.61 -8.09 7.64
N ALA A 95 14.79 -9.01 8.17
CA ALA A 95 14.97 -10.45 7.94
C ALA A 95 14.65 -10.85 6.50
N MET A 96 13.57 -10.31 5.94
CA MET A 96 13.20 -10.53 4.53
C MET A 96 14.28 -9.99 3.59
N ALA A 97 14.80 -8.79 3.87
CA ALA A 97 15.85 -8.17 3.07
C ALA A 97 17.17 -8.94 3.12
N TYR A 98 17.53 -9.49 4.29
CA TYR A 98 18.69 -10.36 4.43
C TYR A 98 18.60 -11.63 3.58
N ALA A 99 17.39 -12.16 3.42
CA ALA A 99 17.12 -13.42 2.70
C ALA A 99 16.88 -13.25 1.19
N THR A 100 16.82 -12.01 0.68
CA THR A 100 16.52 -11.64 -0.71
C THR A 100 17.55 -10.65 -1.25
N LYS A 101 17.56 -10.41 -2.57
CA LYS A 101 18.54 -9.53 -3.21
C LYS A 101 17.94 -8.34 -3.96
N HIS A 102 16.70 -8.47 -4.44
CA HIS A 102 16.13 -7.53 -5.42
C HIS A 102 14.78 -6.97 -5.03
N ILE A 103 13.91 -7.78 -4.44
CA ILE A 103 12.55 -7.36 -4.09
C ILE A 103 12.58 -6.21 -3.10
N GLY A 104 11.72 -5.19 -3.34
CA GLY A 104 11.54 -4.05 -2.45
C GLY A 104 10.55 -4.33 -1.32
N PHE A 105 10.54 -3.44 -0.33
CA PHE A 105 9.67 -3.52 0.84
C PHE A 105 9.00 -2.17 1.08
N ALA A 106 7.74 -2.04 0.68
CA ALA A 106 6.95 -0.85 0.95
C ALA A 106 6.24 -1.00 2.29
N CYS A 107 6.53 -0.10 3.23
CA CYS A 107 5.98 -0.15 4.57
C CYS A 107 5.08 1.05 4.83
N THR A 108 3.88 0.78 5.35
CA THR A 108 2.95 1.83 5.79
C THR A 108 3.41 2.43 7.11
N TYR A 109 3.50 3.77 7.16
CA TYR A 109 3.86 4.48 8.37
C TYR A 109 3.13 5.83 8.45
N SER A 110 2.55 6.12 9.62
CA SER A 110 1.64 7.24 9.80
C SER A 110 2.35 8.56 10.08
N THR A 111 1.99 9.62 9.35
CA THR A 111 2.41 10.99 9.67
C THR A 111 1.66 11.56 10.88
N THR A 112 0.54 10.95 11.29
CA THR A 112 -0.28 11.43 12.41
C THR A 112 0.29 11.00 13.75
N TYR A 113 0.74 9.75 13.87
CA TYR A 113 1.11 9.17 15.17
C TYR A 113 2.61 9.23 15.47
N PHE A 114 3.44 9.35 14.47
CA PHE A 114 4.89 9.36 14.65
C PHE A 114 5.49 10.74 14.38
N HIS A 115 6.66 10.98 14.96
CA HIS A 115 7.37 12.24 14.77
C HIS A 115 8.29 12.17 13.54
N PRO A 116 8.40 13.21 12.68
CA PRO A 116 9.19 13.16 11.44
C PRO A 116 10.67 12.83 11.68
N TYR A 117 11.27 13.28 12.79
CA TYR A 117 12.64 12.94 13.16
C TYR A 117 12.83 11.44 13.43
N GLN A 118 11.87 10.81 14.11
CA GLN A 118 11.89 9.36 14.35
C GLN A 118 11.70 8.59 13.05
N THR A 119 10.76 9.02 12.20
CA THR A 119 10.50 8.41 10.90
C THR A 119 11.71 8.51 9.97
N ALA A 120 12.35 9.67 9.91
CA ALA A 120 13.57 9.82 9.13
C ALA A 120 14.65 8.83 9.56
N LYS A 121 14.88 8.68 10.87
CA LYS A 121 15.85 7.71 11.40
C LYS A 121 15.46 6.26 11.08
N LEU A 122 14.19 5.89 11.23
CA LEU A 122 13.72 4.54 10.96
C LEU A 122 13.94 4.18 9.49
N PHE A 123 13.50 5.04 8.57
CA PHE A 123 13.60 4.74 7.14
C PHE A 123 15.04 4.79 6.62
N SER A 124 15.91 5.66 7.13
CA SER A 124 17.35 5.59 6.81
C SER A 124 17.98 4.28 7.31
N THR A 125 17.61 3.83 8.52
CA THR A 125 18.09 2.55 9.04
C THR A 125 17.62 1.37 8.17
N LEU A 126 16.35 1.35 7.80
CA LEU A 126 15.81 0.33 6.89
C LEU A 126 16.46 0.40 5.52
N ASP A 127 16.73 1.60 5.01
CA ASP A 127 17.35 1.78 3.69
C ASP A 127 18.79 1.25 3.67
N HIS A 128 19.57 1.48 4.73
CA HIS A 128 20.88 0.85 4.91
C HIS A 128 20.79 -0.67 4.96
N LEU A 129 19.92 -1.22 5.81
CA LEU A 129 19.80 -2.66 6.02
C LEU A 129 19.24 -3.38 4.79
N THR A 130 18.42 -2.72 4.01
CA THR A 130 17.84 -3.27 2.76
C THR A 130 18.69 -2.95 1.52
N GLN A 131 19.77 -2.18 1.67
CA GLN A 131 20.60 -1.74 0.54
C GLN A 131 19.80 -0.99 -0.53
N GLY A 132 18.97 -0.03 -0.11
CA GLY A 132 18.18 0.80 -1.01
C GLY A 132 16.88 0.16 -1.51
N ARG A 133 16.32 -0.83 -0.79
CA ARG A 133 15.12 -1.53 -1.23
C ARG A 133 13.87 -1.23 -0.39
N VAL A 134 13.93 -0.23 0.49
CA VAL A 134 12.77 0.19 1.28
C VAL A 134 11.98 1.29 0.58
N ALA A 135 10.66 1.28 0.78
CA ALA A 135 9.76 2.37 0.44
C ALA A 135 8.86 2.71 1.63
N TRP A 136 8.41 3.95 1.69
CA TRP A 136 7.46 4.43 2.67
C TRP A 136 6.09 4.67 2.03
N ASN A 137 5.07 3.93 2.46
CA ASN A 137 3.68 4.25 2.16
C ASN A 137 3.17 5.26 3.19
N ILE A 138 2.99 6.49 2.76
CA ILE A 138 2.62 7.63 3.60
C ILE A 138 1.11 7.62 3.82
N VAL A 139 0.68 7.59 5.10
CA VAL A 139 -0.73 7.67 5.46
C VAL A 139 -0.95 8.75 6.52
N THR A 140 -2.08 9.45 6.39
CA THR A 140 -2.55 10.43 7.39
C THR A 140 -3.49 9.81 8.42
N SER A 141 -3.69 8.49 8.35
CA SER A 141 -4.58 7.70 9.21
C SER A 141 -6.04 8.19 9.23
N TYR A 142 -6.97 7.36 9.73
CA TYR A 142 -8.39 7.70 9.72
C TYR A 142 -9.20 7.07 10.88
N LEU A 143 -8.60 6.13 11.62
CA LEU A 143 -9.28 5.42 12.70
C LEU A 143 -9.28 6.25 13.99
N ALA A 144 -10.46 6.55 14.51
CA ALA A 144 -10.62 7.26 15.78
C ALA A 144 -10.04 6.45 16.96
N ASP A 145 -10.27 5.13 16.99
CA ASP A 145 -9.70 4.23 18.00
C ASP A 145 -8.17 4.32 18.08
N ALA A 146 -7.50 4.45 16.94
CA ALA A 146 -6.05 4.68 16.93
C ALA A 146 -5.68 6.04 17.54
N ASN A 147 -6.44 7.08 17.22
CA ASN A 147 -6.20 8.41 17.74
C ASN A 147 -6.31 8.46 19.28
N GLU A 148 -7.33 7.79 19.84
CA GLU A 148 -7.49 7.63 21.29
C GLU A 148 -6.30 6.87 21.91
N ASN A 149 -5.85 5.75 21.30
CA ASN A 149 -4.74 4.93 21.79
C ASN A 149 -3.40 5.70 21.80
N PHE A 150 -3.23 6.69 20.92
CA PHE A 150 -2.06 7.59 20.93
C PHE A 150 -2.26 8.83 21.83
N GLY A 151 -3.37 8.94 22.58
CA GLY A 151 -3.63 10.05 23.49
C GLY A 151 -3.96 11.38 22.80
N LEU A 152 -4.41 11.33 21.55
CA LEU A 152 -4.74 12.51 20.74
C LEU A 152 -6.23 12.90 20.81
N GLY A 153 -7.00 12.23 21.69
CA GLY A 153 -8.43 12.46 21.88
C GLY A 153 -9.31 11.56 21.00
N ASP A 154 -10.61 11.69 21.19
CA ASP A 154 -11.66 10.90 20.53
C ASP A 154 -12.04 11.41 19.12
N GLN A 155 -11.63 12.62 18.80
CA GLN A 155 -11.89 13.23 17.50
C GLN A 155 -10.62 13.30 16.65
N MET A 156 -10.73 12.79 15.43
CA MET A 156 -9.68 12.96 14.45
C MET A 156 -9.56 14.41 14.00
N MET A 157 -8.32 14.88 13.80
CA MET A 157 -8.09 16.15 13.09
C MET A 157 -8.83 16.12 11.76
N GLU A 158 -9.40 17.25 11.36
CA GLU A 158 -10.09 17.42 10.09
C GLU A 158 -9.24 16.91 8.89
N HIS A 159 -9.92 16.33 7.91
CA HIS A 159 -9.27 15.62 6.79
C HIS A 159 -8.18 16.46 6.10
N ASP A 160 -8.51 17.69 5.67
CA ASP A 160 -7.57 18.52 4.90
C ASP A 160 -6.42 19.03 5.79
N ARG A 161 -6.71 19.34 7.07
CA ARG A 161 -5.67 19.72 8.05
C ARG A 161 -4.68 18.59 8.34
N ARG A 162 -5.12 17.32 8.27
CA ARG A 162 -4.16 16.18 8.35
C ARG A 162 -3.16 16.20 7.21
N TYR A 163 -3.59 16.57 6.00
CA TYR A 163 -2.69 16.72 4.85
C TYR A 163 -1.80 17.96 4.97
N ASP A 164 -2.29 19.09 5.54
CA ASP A 164 -1.43 20.27 5.78
C ASP A 164 -0.30 19.92 6.75
N ARG A 165 -0.62 19.18 7.81
CA ARG A 165 0.39 18.66 8.73
C ARG A 165 1.32 17.67 8.05
N ALA A 166 0.81 16.83 7.14
CA ALA A 166 1.61 15.86 6.39
C ALA A 166 2.54 16.56 5.39
N ASP A 167 2.14 17.63 4.72
CA ASP A 167 3.04 18.43 3.87
C ASP A 167 4.23 18.97 4.69
N GLU A 168 3.97 19.58 5.85
CA GLU A 168 5.04 20.06 6.74
C GLU A 168 5.93 18.91 7.25
N TYR A 169 5.32 17.77 7.54
CA TYR A 169 6.05 16.55 7.92
C TYR A 169 7.03 16.11 6.82
N MET A 170 6.62 16.14 5.56
CA MET A 170 7.46 15.81 4.42
C MET A 170 8.62 16.78 4.26
N GLU A 171 8.38 18.09 4.45
CA GLU A 171 9.45 19.09 4.43
C GLU A 171 10.54 18.78 5.45
N VAL A 172 10.14 18.46 6.69
CA VAL A 172 11.11 18.08 7.75
C VAL A 172 11.88 16.84 7.37
N THR A 173 11.22 15.78 6.89
CA THR A 173 11.91 14.53 6.54
C THR A 173 12.86 14.73 5.37
N TYR A 174 12.50 15.52 4.35
CA TYR A 174 13.40 15.84 3.24
C TYR A 174 14.63 16.60 3.72
N GLN A 175 14.46 17.61 4.56
CA GLN A 175 15.62 18.35 5.09
C GLN A 175 16.56 17.44 5.89
N LEU A 176 16.02 16.51 6.68
CA LEU A 176 16.83 15.53 7.40
C LEU A 176 17.58 14.60 6.46
N TRP A 177 16.94 14.07 5.42
CA TRP A 177 17.56 13.11 4.51
C TRP A 177 18.51 13.73 3.50
N GLU A 178 18.18 14.91 2.97
CA GLU A 178 18.87 15.48 1.82
C GLU A 178 19.84 16.60 2.18
N HIS A 179 19.56 17.35 3.27
CA HIS A 179 20.32 18.57 3.59
C HIS A 179 21.16 18.46 4.88
N SER A 180 20.95 17.41 5.67
CA SER A 180 21.67 17.29 6.95
C SER A 180 23.11 16.80 6.80
N TRP A 181 23.42 16.05 5.74
CA TRP A 181 24.75 15.48 5.51
C TRP A 181 25.21 15.67 4.06
N GLU A 182 26.42 16.15 3.88
CA GLU A 182 27.11 16.13 2.58
C GLU A 182 27.57 14.70 2.23
N GLU A 183 27.73 14.37 0.93
CA GLU A 183 28.07 13.01 0.49
C GLU A 183 29.43 12.54 1.02
N ASP A 184 30.38 13.45 1.16
CA ASP A 184 31.76 13.20 1.57
C ASP A 184 32.02 13.58 3.04
N ALA A 185 30.98 13.64 3.88
CA ALA A 185 31.11 13.93 5.30
C ALA A 185 31.87 12.84 6.07
N ILE A 186 31.82 11.58 5.65
CA ILE A 186 32.55 10.46 6.24
C ILE A 186 33.95 10.38 5.67
N VAL A 187 34.95 10.87 6.40
CA VAL A 187 36.34 10.99 5.92
C VAL A 187 37.24 9.85 6.43
N ARG A 188 36.96 9.31 7.60
CA ARG A 188 37.79 8.24 8.27
C ARG A 188 39.29 8.55 8.27
N ASP A 189 39.64 9.80 8.56
CA ASP A 189 41.01 10.29 8.61
C ASP A 189 41.69 9.87 9.94
N LEU A 190 42.49 8.83 9.87
CA LEU A 190 43.20 8.28 11.05
C LEU A 190 44.30 9.22 11.57
N GLU A 191 44.88 10.03 10.69
CA GLU A 191 45.98 10.94 11.10
C GLU A 191 45.45 12.14 11.90
N LYS A 192 44.23 12.59 11.54
CA LYS A 192 43.54 13.70 12.22
C LYS A 192 42.58 13.25 13.32
N ASP A 193 42.52 11.94 13.60
CA ASP A 193 41.54 11.36 14.56
C ASP A 193 40.10 11.84 14.26
N THR A 194 39.74 11.86 12.98
CA THR A 194 38.46 12.37 12.50
C THR A 194 37.72 11.31 11.67
N HIS A 195 36.62 10.80 12.20
CA HIS A 195 35.75 9.88 11.45
C HIS A 195 34.83 10.63 10.47
N THR A 196 34.20 11.68 10.93
CA THR A 196 33.24 12.50 10.20
C THR A 196 33.69 13.95 10.26
N ASP A 197 33.72 14.65 9.13
CA ASP A 197 33.98 16.08 9.08
C ASP A 197 32.78 16.85 9.64
N PRO A 198 32.94 17.51 10.83
CA PRO A 198 31.84 18.20 11.48
C PRO A 198 31.32 19.42 10.68
N THR A 199 32.12 19.93 9.74
CA THR A 199 31.68 21.05 8.87
C THR A 199 30.73 20.63 7.77
N LYS A 200 30.57 19.32 7.53
CA LYS A 200 29.73 18.71 6.51
C LYS A 200 28.46 18.05 7.08
N VAL A 201 28.19 18.28 8.36
CA VAL A 201 26.96 17.83 9.02
C VAL A 201 26.22 19.03 9.56
N HIS A 202 25.01 19.26 9.05
CA HIS A 202 24.28 20.50 9.24
C HIS A 202 22.99 20.31 10.04
N GLU A 203 22.74 21.25 10.95
CA GLU A 203 21.42 21.39 11.56
C GLU A 203 20.43 21.92 10.51
N ILE A 204 19.21 21.37 10.47
CA ILE A 204 18.16 21.83 9.56
C ILE A 204 17.42 23.06 10.13
N ASN A 205 17.43 23.24 11.44
CA ASN A 205 16.81 24.36 12.16
C ASN A 205 15.36 24.66 11.77
N TYR A 206 14.60 23.58 11.45
CA TYR A 206 13.23 23.69 10.96
C TYR A 206 12.29 24.23 12.05
N LYS A 207 11.49 25.23 11.69
CA LYS A 207 10.44 25.83 12.54
C LYS A 207 9.18 26.04 11.71
N GLY A 208 8.17 25.22 11.94
CA GLY A 208 6.89 25.28 11.26
C GLY A 208 5.71 25.45 12.22
N ASN A 209 4.51 25.21 11.70
CA ASN A 209 3.28 25.30 12.48
C ASN A 209 3.06 24.05 13.35
N TYR A 210 3.52 22.90 12.90
CA TYR A 210 3.30 21.60 13.53
C TYR A 210 4.58 21.02 14.12
N PHE A 211 5.74 21.35 13.56
CA PHE A 211 7.01 20.75 13.95
C PHE A 211 8.10 21.81 14.20
N ASN A 212 8.96 21.50 15.18
CA ASN A 212 10.16 22.26 15.46
C ASN A 212 11.30 21.26 15.64
N VAL A 213 12.18 21.15 14.62
CA VAL A 213 13.22 20.14 14.54
C VAL A 213 14.56 20.80 14.19
N PRO A 214 15.46 20.96 15.16
CA PRO A 214 16.78 21.55 14.88
C PRO A 214 17.67 20.62 14.03
N GLY A 215 17.56 19.31 14.19
CA GLY A 215 18.50 18.35 13.59
C GLY A 215 19.82 18.28 14.39
N PRO A 216 20.92 17.77 13.77
CA PRO A 216 21.00 17.14 12.47
C PRO A 216 20.33 15.76 12.42
N HIS A 217 20.24 15.15 11.23
CA HIS A 217 19.86 13.76 11.08
C HIS A 217 20.89 12.82 11.73
N MET A 218 20.41 11.79 12.44
CA MET A 218 21.30 10.89 13.18
C MET A 218 21.97 9.80 12.34
N CYS A 219 21.44 9.52 11.17
CA CYS A 219 22.02 8.54 10.26
C CYS A 219 22.88 9.23 9.21
N GLU A 220 24.00 8.60 8.86
CA GLU A 220 24.73 8.96 7.64
C GLU A 220 23.86 8.71 6.40
N PRO A 221 24.18 9.29 5.23
CA PRO A 221 23.39 9.13 4.02
C PRO A 221 23.18 7.66 3.65
N SER A 222 21.93 7.25 3.53
CA SER A 222 21.57 5.92 3.09
C SER A 222 21.55 5.82 1.55
N PRO A 223 21.53 4.62 0.94
CA PRO A 223 21.63 4.45 -0.51
C PRO A 223 20.63 5.26 -1.33
N GLN A 224 19.42 5.45 -0.84
CA GLN A 224 18.38 6.23 -1.52
C GLN A 224 18.27 7.65 -0.97
N ARG A 225 18.85 7.97 0.18
CA ARG A 225 18.59 9.14 1.02
C ARG A 225 17.09 9.22 1.37
N THR A 226 16.29 9.83 0.52
CA THR A 226 14.83 9.73 0.59
C THR A 226 14.39 8.36 0.06
N PRO A 227 13.70 7.52 0.85
CA PRO A 227 13.16 6.25 0.36
C PRO A 227 12.16 6.47 -0.77
N VAL A 228 11.85 5.43 -1.56
CA VAL A 228 10.73 5.50 -2.50
C VAL A 228 9.46 5.80 -1.73
N LEU A 229 8.65 6.74 -2.23
CA LEU A 229 7.45 7.21 -1.57
C LEU A 229 6.19 6.71 -2.27
N TYR A 230 5.38 5.97 -1.53
CA TYR A 230 4.03 5.58 -1.92
C TYR A 230 2.98 6.40 -1.18
N GLN A 231 1.79 6.49 -1.75
CA GLN A 231 0.63 7.12 -1.10
C GLN A 231 -0.67 6.45 -1.58
N ALA A 232 -1.67 6.40 -0.72
CA ALA A 232 -2.95 5.73 -0.97
C ALA A 232 -4.14 6.67 -0.65
N GLY A 233 -4.25 7.83 -1.32
CA GLY A 233 -5.31 8.80 -1.05
C GLY A 233 -6.03 9.23 -2.33
N GLY A 234 -7.32 8.87 -2.47
CA GLY A 234 -8.13 9.15 -3.65
C GLY A 234 -8.94 10.47 -3.59
N SER A 235 -8.95 11.19 -2.46
CA SER A 235 -9.60 12.50 -2.36
C SER A 235 -8.85 13.57 -3.17
N SER A 236 -9.50 14.68 -3.48
CA SER A 236 -8.86 15.79 -4.21
C SER A 236 -7.60 16.30 -3.48
N ARG A 237 -7.65 16.40 -2.15
CA ARG A 237 -6.51 16.78 -1.33
C ARG A 237 -5.43 15.69 -1.31
N GLY A 238 -5.84 14.41 -1.26
CA GLY A 238 -4.94 13.25 -1.37
C GLY A 238 -4.24 13.18 -2.72
N ILE A 239 -4.94 13.43 -3.83
CA ILE A 239 -4.33 13.52 -5.19
C ILE A 239 -3.32 14.67 -5.26
N THR A 240 -3.63 15.83 -4.69
CA THR A 240 -2.70 16.97 -4.61
C THR A 240 -1.44 16.61 -3.82
N PHE A 241 -1.57 15.97 -2.67
CA PHE A 241 -0.45 15.51 -1.86
C PHE A 241 0.39 14.47 -2.60
N ALA A 242 -0.25 13.45 -3.18
CA ALA A 242 0.44 12.44 -3.98
C ALA A 242 1.22 13.06 -5.16
N SER A 243 0.62 14.03 -5.86
CA SER A 243 1.26 14.68 -7.01
C SER A 243 2.53 15.45 -6.66
N ARG A 244 2.67 15.89 -5.40
CA ARG A 244 3.88 16.54 -4.89
C ARG A 244 4.92 15.55 -4.43
N HIS A 245 4.51 14.50 -3.72
CA HIS A 245 5.41 13.69 -2.90
C HIS A 245 5.59 12.26 -3.41
N ALA A 246 4.54 11.62 -3.98
CA ALA A 246 4.58 10.20 -4.27
C ALA A 246 5.26 9.86 -5.60
N GLU A 247 6.03 8.78 -5.61
CA GLU A 247 6.55 8.10 -6.79
C GLU A 247 5.62 6.96 -7.22
N GLY A 248 4.92 6.36 -6.24
CA GLY A 248 3.90 5.33 -6.47
C GLY A 248 2.58 5.66 -5.78
N VAL A 249 1.48 5.31 -6.42
CA VAL A 249 0.13 5.47 -5.87
C VAL A 249 -0.56 4.12 -5.84
N PHE A 250 -1.07 3.76 -4.69
CA PHE A 250 -2.02 2.66 -4.52
C PHE A 250 -3.45 3.21 -4.53
N GLY A 251 -4.36 2.56 -5.27
CA GLY A 251 -5.76 2.95 -5.27
C GLY A 251 -6.71 1.76 -5.39
N MET A 252 -7.87 1.87 -4.76
CA MET A 252 -8.98 0.95 -4.92
C MET A 252 -9.92 1.51 -5.99
N PHE A 253 -9.83 0.96 -7.20
CA PHE A 253 -10.66 1.36 -8.34
C PHE A 253 -11.50 0.17 -8.75
N PRO A 254 -12.81 0.18 -8.49
CA PRO A 254 -13.64 -1.02 -8.69
C PRO A 254 -13.84 -1.39 -10.16
N THR A 255 -13.66 -0.45 -11.09
CA THR A 255 -13.84 -0.68 -12.52
C THR A 255 -12.72 -0.08 -13.37
N ILE A 256 -12.54 -0.56 -14.59
CA ILE A 256 -11.61 -0.01 -15.59
C ILE A 256 -11.88 1.49 -15.80
N GLU A 257 -13.14 1.90 -15.90
CA GLU A 257 -13.53 3.29 -16.12
C GLU A 257 -13.10 4.19 -14.94
N SER A 258 -13.36 3.75 -13.69
CA SER A 258 -12.91 4.50 -12.50
C SER A 258 -11.40 4.57 -12.39
N CYS A 259 -10.70 3.49 -12.72
CA CYS A 259 -9.25 3.46 -12.76
C CYS A 259 -8.69 4.43 -13.81
N ARG A 260 -9.23 4.43 -15.03
CA ARG A 260 -8.81 5.35 -16.11
C ARG A 260 -8.96 6.82 -15.69
N LYS A 261 -10.09 7.17 -15.09
CA LYS A 261 -10.34 8.52 -14.55
C LYS A 261 -9.32 8.91 -13.48
N ALA A 262 -9.06 8.01 -12.54
CA ALA A 262 -8.10 8.23 -11.48
C ALA A 262 -6.67 8.38 -12.01
N VAL A 263 -6.21 7.49 -12.90
CA VAL A 263 -4.89 7.57 -13.54
C VAL A 263 -4.71 8.93 -14.23
N THR A 264 -5.72 9.38 -14.98
CA THR A 264 -5.68 10.70 -15.62
C THR A 264 -5.58 11.81 -14.58
N ALA A 265 -6.38 11.79 -13.52
CA ALA A 265 -6.36 12.82 -12.49
C ALA A 265 -5.02 12.92 -11.76
N TYR A 266 -4.40 11.79 -11.39
CA TYR A 266 -3.08 11.78 -10.75
C TYR A 266 -1.98 12.32 -11.67
N ARG A 267 -1.96 11.88 -12.93
CA ARG A 267 -0.95 12.32 -13.90
C ARG A 267 -1.09 13.80 -14.26
N ASP A 268 -2.32 14.29 -14.44
CA ASP A 268 -2.58 15.70 -14.69
C ASP A 268 -2.22 16.58 -13.47
N ALA A 269 -2.46 16.06 -12.26
CA ALA A 269 -2.01 16.74 -11.04
C ALA A 269 -0.47 16.79 -10.94
N ALA A 270 0.23 15.71 -11.31
CA ALA A 270 1.70 15.68 -11.33
C ALA A 270 2.27 16.73 -12.33
N VAL A 271 1.69 16.83 -13.52
CA VAL A 271 2.08 17.83 -14.52
C VAL A 271 1.86 19.25 -14.00
N LYS A 272 0.77 19.51 -13.27
CA LYS A 272 0.53 20.82 -12.62
C LYS A 272 1.57 21.16 -11.54
N GLN A 273 2.24 20.17 -10.98
CA GLN A 273 3.36 20.35 -10.04
C GLN A 273 4.73 20.38 -10.73
N GLY A 274 4.79 20.48 -12.06
CA GLY A 274 6.03 20.53 -12.82
C GLY A 274 6.71 19.17 -13.05
N ARG A 275 6.07 18.07 -12.68
CA ARG A 275 6.60 16.71 -12.87
C ARG A 275 6.24 16.16 -14.24
N ALA A 276 7.03 15.20 -14.73
CA ALA A 276 6.66 14.48 -15.95
C ALA A 276 5.43 13.58 -15.68
N ARG A 277 4.64 13.36 -16.73
CA ARG A 277 3.41 12.56 -16.65
C ARG A 277 3.65 11.14 -16.09
N ASP A 278 4.81 10.56 -16.41
CA ASP A 278 5.18 9.19 -16.07
C ASP A 278 6.04 9.06 -14.79
N ASP A 279 6.26 10.16 -14.08
CA ASP A 279 7.01 10.17 -12.81
C ASP A 279 6.24 9.47 -11.69
N MET A 280 4.92 9.34 -11.82
CA MET A 280 4.09 8.62 -10.87
C MET A 280 3.67 7.27 -11.46
N LYS A 281 3.93 6.20 -10.73
CA LYS A 281 3.43 4.85 -11.06
C LYS A 281 2.14 4.57 -10.30
N ILE A 282 1.12 4.08 -10.99
CA ILE A 282 -0.21 3.90 -10.42
C ILE A 282 -0.56 2.42 -10.41
N PHE A 283 -0.87 1.92 -9.22
CA PHE A 283 -1.11 0.51 -8.91
C PHE A 283 -2.53 0.32 -8.36
N PRO A 284 -3.53 0.00 -9.20
CA PRO A 284 -4.81 -0.48 -8.69
C PRO A 284 -4.63 -1.75 -7.86
N GLY A 285 -5.42 -1.87 -6.78
CA GLY A 285 -5.57 -3.12 -6.06
C GLY A 285 -6.41 -4.09 -6.88
N VAL A 286 -6.01 -5.36 -6.95
CA VAL A 286 -6.74 -6.42 -7.62
C VAL A 286 -6.67 -7.72 -6.83
N THR A 287 -7.80 -8.42 -6.71
CA THR A 287 -7.85 -9.74 -6.10
C THR A 287 -7.87 -10.81 -7.19
N VAL A 288 -6.91 -11.73 -7.13
CA VAL A 288 -6.80 -12.82 -8.11
C VAL A 288 -7.03 -14.17 -7.43
N VAL A 289 -7.86 -14.99 -8.07
CA VAL A 289 -8.00 -16.42 -7.77
C VAL A 289 -7.67 -17.20 -9.02
N VAL A 290 -6.55 -17.89 -9.02
CA VAL A 290 -6.06 -18.64 -10.17
C VAL A 290 -6.01 -20.15 -9.87
N ALA A 291 -6.29 -20.94 -10.90
CA ALA A 291 -6.09 -22.37 -10.95
C ALA A 291 -5.80 -22.79 -12.41
N GLU A 292 -5.49 -24.04 -12.66
CA GLU A 292 -5.12 -24.55 -13.99
C GLU A 292 -6.19 -24.31 -15.08
N THR A 293 -7.48 -24.25 -14.68
CA THR A 293 -8.61 -23.99 -15.58
C THR A 293 -9.57 -22.97 -14.95
N ASP A 294 -10.36 -22.28 -15.78
CA ASP A 294 -11.38 -21.32 -15.32
C ASP A 294 -12.39 -21.98 -14.39
N MET A 295 -12.82 -23.21 -14.69
CA MET A 295 -13.75 -23.96 -13.83
C MET A 295 -13.11 -24.30 -12.46
N ALA A 296 -11.85 -24.68 -12.43
CA ALA A 296 -11.14 -24.96 -11.19
C ALA A 296 -10.94 -23.67 -10.37
N ALA A 297 -10.62 -22.55 -10.99
CA ALA A 297 -10.49 -21.25 -10.35
C ALA A 297 -11.82 -20.78 -9.77
N GLN A 298 -12.93 -20.93 -10.51
CA GLN A 298 -14.26 -20.59 -10.03
C GLN A 298 -14.64 -21.44 -8.80
N LYS A 299 -14.41 -22.75 -8.86
CA LYS A 299 -14.64 -23.65 -7.71
C LYS A 299 -13.81 -23.23 -6.48
N LYS A 300 -12.54 -22.87 -6.69
CA LYS A 300 -11.65 -22.37 -5.62
C LYS A 300 -12.17 -21.07 -5.00
N ALA A 301 -12.70 -20.16 -5.82
CA ALA A 301 -13.28 -18.92 -5.35
C ALA A 301 -14.56 -19.14 -4.54
N GLU A 302 -15.45 -20.04 -4.99
CA GLU A 302 -16.67 -20.40 -4.25
C GLU A 302 -16.34 -21.12 -2.92
N GLU A 303 -15.34 -22.00 -2.92
CA GLU A 303 -14.84 -22.62 -1.70
C GLU A 303 -14.32 -21.56 -0.72
N ALA A 304 -13.49 -20.60 -1.18
CA ALA A 304 -13.01 -19.50 -0.35
C ALA A 304 -14.15 -18.65 0.22
N LYS A 305 -15.20 -18.36 -0.58
CA LYS A 305 -16.41 -17.67 -0.11
C LYS A 305 -17.13 -18.40 1.02
N SER A 306 -17.11 -19.73 1.04
CA SER A 306 -17.77 -20.52 2.09
C SER A 306 -17.16 -20.31 3.49
N TYR A 307 -15.92 -19.86 3.59
CA TYR A 307 -15.23 -19.55 4.84
C TYR A 307 -15.41 -18.10 5.31
N THR A 308 -16.02 -17.24 4.51
CA THR A 308 -16.05 -15.80 4.81
C THR A 308 -16.90 -15.46 6.03
N SER A 309 -16.72 -14.26 6.54
CA SER A 309 -17.49 -13.68 7.62
C SER A 309 -18.24 -12.46 7.13
N PRO A 310 -19.55 -12.54 6.86
CA PRO A 310 -20.37 -11.37 6.50
C PRO A 310 -20.29 -10.26 7.54
N GLU A 311 -20.41 -10.58 8.82
CA GLU A 311 -20.30 -9.60 9.91
C GLU A 311 -18.90 -8.95 9.95
N GLY A 312 -17.83 -9.69 9.71
CA GLY A 312 -16.48 -9.15 9.59
C GLY A 312 -16.32 -8.20 8.39
N SER A 313 -16.96 -8.53 7.27
CA SER A 313 -16.99 -7.65 6.08
C SER A 313 -17.73 -6.35 6.34
N LEU A 314 -18.88 -6.41 7.03
CA LEU A 314 -19.65 -5.21 7.43
C LEU A 314 -18.89 -4.37 8.46
N ALA A 315 -18.22 -4.99 9.43
CA ALA A 315 -17.39 -4.26 10.39
C ALA A 315 -16.25 -3.47 9.70
N LEU A 316 -15.62 -4.06 8.67
CA LEU A 316 -14.63 -3.37 7.87
C LEU A 316 -15.24 -2.22 7.05
N PHE A 317 -16.39 -2.47 6.40
CA PHE A 317 -17.07 -1.48 5.58
C PHE A 317 -17.52 -0.27 6.41
N CYS A 318 -18.19 -0.52 7.55
CA CYS A 318 -18.62 0.54 8.47
C CYS A 318 -17.43 1.34 9.02
N GLY A 319 -16.32 0.66 9.31
CA GLY A 319 -15.09 1.32 9.75
C GLY A 319 -14.47 2.24 8.71
N TRP A 320 -14.54 1.86 7.43
CA TRP A 320 -14.10 2.72 6.32
C TRP A 320 -15.08 3.87 6.05
N ALA A 321 -16.38 3.61 6.17
CA ALA A 321 -17.43 4.62 6.01
C ALA A 321 -17.46 5.63 7.16
N GLY A 322 -16.99 5.23 8.35
CA GLY A 322 -17.16 6.03 9.57
C GLY A 322 -18.60 6.09 10.08
N ILE A 323 -19.48 5.19 9.62
CA ILE A 323 -20.90 5.15 9.95
C ILE A 323 -21.31 3.75 10.36
N ASP A 324 -22.06 3.64 11.46
CA ASP A 324 -22.71 2.39 11.86
C ASP A 324 -23.96 2.14 11.02
N LEU A 325 -23.94 1.06 10.28
CA LEU A 325 -25.06 0.62 9.44
C LEU A 325 -25.81 -0.58 10.07
N ALA A 326 -25.47 -0.95 11.31
CA ALA A 326 -26.05 -2.14 11.95
C ALA A 326 -27.53 -2.01 12.27
N GLU A 327 -28.07 -0.80 12.36
CA GLU A 327 -29.49 -0.52 12.62
C GLU A 327 -30.35 -0.57 11.35
N LEU A 328 -29.73 -0.63 10.17
CA LEU A 328 -30.44 -0.74 8.90
C LEU A 328 -30.97 -2.17 8.73
N ASP A 329 -32.14 -2.29 8.11
CA ASP A 329 -32.60 -3.61 7.64
C ASP A 329 -31.62 -4.15 6.59
N SER A 330 -31.38 -5.44 6.63
CA SER A 330 -30.45 -6.10 5.69
C SER A 330 -30.85 -5.94 4.23
N THR A 331 -32.08 -5.53 3.97
CA THR A 331 -32.68 -5.30 2.64
C THR A 331 -32.79 -3.83 2.24
N ASP A 332 -32.46 -2.89 3.13
CA ASP A 332 -32.49 -1.48 2.81
C ASP A 332 -31.51 -1.10 1.70
N ASN A 333 -31.95 -0.27 0.76
CA ASN A 333 -31.10 0.20 -0.33
C ASN A 333 -30.13 1.29 0.14
N LEU A 334 -28.85 0.96 0.26
CA LEU A 334 -27.81 1.87 0.74
C LEU A 334 -27.59 3.08 -0.19
N VAL A 335 -27.86 2.94 -1.49
CA VAL A 335 -27.60 4.01 -2.49
C VAL A 335 -28.56 5.17 -2.29
N GLU A 336 -29.73 4.94 -1.69
CA GLU A 336 -30.71 5.98 -1.37
C GLU A 336 -30.37 6.82 -0.15
N MET A 337 -29.38 6.41 0.65
CA MET A 337 -28.95 7.11 1.83
C MET A 337 -28.14 8.36 1.48
N LYS A 338 -28.68 9.52 1.80
CA LYS A 338 -28.06 10.83 1.56
C LYS A 338 -27.25 11.28 2.78
N THR A 339 -26.07 10.69 3.00
CA THR A 339 -25.14 11.18 4.03
C THR A 339 -23.76 11.45 3.43
N ASP A 340 -23.18 12.60 3.72
CA ASP A 340 -21.88 13.01 3.15
C ASP A 340 -20.73 12.05 3.49
N ALA A 341 -20.80 11.38 4.63
CA ALA A 341 -19.76 10.46 5.10
C ALA A 341 -19.69 9.13 4.32
N ILE A 342 -20.82 8.66 3.78
CA ILE A 342 -20.92 7.41 3.00
C ILE A 342 -20.65 7.61 1.50
N GLN A 343 -20.76 8.82 0.99
CA GLN A 343 -20.79 9.11 -0.46
C GLN A 343 -19.61 8.50 -1.24
N GLY A 344 -18.42 8.49 -0.69
CA GLY A 344 -17.26 7.91 -1.35
C GLY A 344 -17.36 6.39 -1.56
N LEU A 345 -17.83 5.66 -0.54
CA LEU A 345 -18.01 4.20 -0.61
C LEU A 345 -19.26 3.79 -1.39
N LEU A 346 -20.37 4.52 -1.23
CA LEU A 346 -21.57 4.31 -2.03
C LEU A 346 -21.30 4.59 -3.51
N SER A 347 -20.54 5.62 -3.82
CA SER A 347 -20.08 5.88 -5.19
C SER A 347 -19.29 4.72 -5.77
N ALA A 348 -18.47 4.04 -4.96
CA ALA A 348 -17.76 2.84 -5.40
C ALA A 348 -18.71 1.68 -5.70
N LEU A 349 -19.76 1.47 -4.90
CA LEU A 349 -20.78 0.45 -5.14
C LEU A 349 -21.56 0.73 -6.43
N VAL A 350 -22.00 1.97 -6.63
CA VAL A 350 -22.68 2.41 -7.86
C VAL A 350 -21.76 2.23 -9.09
N LEU A 351 -20.46 2.47 -8.96
CA LEU A 351 -19.50 2.23 -10.04
C LEU A 351 -19.32 0.74 -10.36
N ILE A 352 -19.50 -0.15 -9.37
CA ILE A 352 -19.44 -1.60 -9.57
C ILE A 352 -20.64 -2.07 -10.39
N ASP A 353 -21.83 -1.65 -10.00
CA ASP A 353 -23.10 -1.98 -10.67
C ASP A 353 -24.11 -0.88 -10.38
N ALA A 354 -24.36 -0.03 -11.38
CA ALA A 354 -25.25 1.13 -11.25
C ALA A 354 -26.75 0.75 -11.22
N ASP A 355 -27.10 -0.42 -11.74
CA ASP A 355 -28.48 -0.90 -11.83
C ASP A 355 -28.88 -1.74 -10.61
N ARG A 356 -27.92 -2.06 -9.76
CA ARG A 356 -28.14 -2.88 -8.56
C ARG A 356 -28.60 -2.03 -7.38
N GLU A 357 -29.68 -2.46 -6.76
CA GLU A 357 -30.05 -2.01 -5.41
C GLU A 357 -29.13 -2.70 -4.40
N TRP A 358 -28.22 -1.93 -3.80
CA TRP A 358 -27.22 -2.45 -2.87
C TRP A 358 -27.77 -2.53 -1.44
N SER A 359 -28.06 -3.73 -0.97
CA SER A 359 -28.37 -4.01 0.43
C SER A 359 -27.08 -4.26 1.23
N LEU A 360 -27.17 -4.29 2.56
CA LEU A 360 -26.05 -4.69 3.44
C LEU A 360 -25.57 -6.11 3.15
N GLN A 361 -26.50 -7.03 2.81
CA GLN A 361 -26.14 -8.39 2.41
C GLN A 361 -25.32 -8.40 1.11
N ASP A 362 -25.74 -7.60 0.12
CA ASP A 362 -25.00 -7.48 -1.15
C ASP A 362 -23.58 -6.95 -0.93
N VAL A 363 -23.40 -5.98 -0.05
CA VAL A 363 -22.09 -5.44 0.32
C VAL A 363 -21.25 -6.52 1.00
N ALA A 364 -21.82 -7.24 1.97
CA ALA A 364 -21.12 -8.31 2.67
C ALA A 364 -20.67 -9.41 1.70
N ASP A 365 -21.54 -9.82 0.77
CA ASP A 365 -21.26 -10.83 -0.24
C ASP A 365 -20.19 -10.36 -1.24
N TYR A 366 -20.27 -9.10 -1.69
CA TYR A 366 -19.27 -8.54 -2.58
C TYR A 366 -17.89 -8.43 -1.90
N MET A 367 -17.87 -8.03 -0.63
CA MET A 367 -16.65 -7.89 0.15
C MET A 367 -16.09 -9.20 0.70
N ALA A 368 -16.79 -10.32 0.52
CA ALA A 368 -16.45 -11.63 1.06
C ALA A 368 -14.98 -12.02 0.77
N ILE A 369 -14.52 -11.82 -0.46
CA ILE A 369 -13.13 -12.01 -0.87
C ILE A 369 -12.60 -10.72 -1.50
N GLY A 370 -11.44 -10.25 -1.03
CA GLY A 370 -10.75 -9.09 -1.62
C GLY A 370 -11.43 -7.73 -1.39
N SER A 371 -12.39 -7.62 -0.48
CA SER A 371 -13.10 -6.36 -0.16
C SER A 371 -13.69 -5.69 -1.42
N LEU A 372 -13.54 -4.37 -1.59
CA LEU A 372 -14.07 -3.61 -2.74
C LEU A 372 -13.20 -3.70 -4.02
N MET A 373 -12.11 -4.46 -3.99
CA MET A 373 -11.23 -4.58 -5.16
C MET A 373 -11.87 -5.42 -6.26
N PRO A 374 -11.57 -5.15 -7.55
CA PRO A 374 -11.97 -6.02 -8.65
C PRO A 374 -11.43 -7.43 -8.46
N LYS A 375 -12.23 -8.44 -8.83
CA LYS A 375 -11.91 -9.86 -8.71
C LYS A 375 -11.65 -10.43 -10.10
N ILE A 376 -10.46 -10.99 -10.28
CA ILE A 376 -10.09 -11.72 -11.49
C ILE A 376 -9.98 -13.21 -11.11
N ILE A 377 -10.87 -14.03 -11.64
CA ILE A 377 -10.98 -15.44 -11.33
C ILE A 377 -10.87 -16.23 -12.63
N GLY A 378 -9.85 -17.07 -12.77
CA GLY A 378 -9.66 -17.81 -14.01
C GLY A 378 -8.37 -18.60 -14.09
N SER A 379 -8.17 -19.20 -15.25
CA SER A 379 -6.92 -19.84 -15.65
C SER A 379 -5.80 -18.80 -15.81
N PRO A 380 -4.54 -19.23 -15.90
CA PRO A 380 -3.41 -18.31 -16.11
C PRO A 380 -3.61 -17.41 -17.33
N SER A 381 -4.17 -17.95 -18.43
CA SER A 381 -4.45 -17.18 -19.64
C SER A 381 -5.54 -16.14 -19.39
N THR A 382 -6.65 -16.52 -18.76
CA THR A 382 -7.78 -15.61 -18.46
C THR A 382 -7.34 -14.48 -17.51
N VAL A 383 -6.55 -14.81 -16.49
CA VAL A 383 -5.99 -13.80 -15.57
C VAL A 383 -5.05 -12.85 -16.32
N ALA A 384 -4.17 -13.37 -17.17
CA ALA A 384 -3.25 -12.54 -17.95
C ALA A 384 -4.01 -11.61 -18.92
N ASP A 385 -5.05 -12.11 -19.62
CA ASP A 385 -5.88 -11.33 -20.53
C ASP A 385 -6.54 -10.13 -19.80
N GLU A 386 -7.11 -10.36 -18.62
CA GLU A 386 -7.73 -9.29 -17.83
C GLU A 386 -6.71 -8.28 -17.29
N LEU A 387 -5.54 -8.73 -16.81
CA LEU A 387 -4.48 -7.81 -16.35
C LEU A 387 -3.96 -6.95 -17.51
N GLU A 388 -3.74 -7.54 -18.69
CA GLU A 388 -3.35 -6.80 -19.90
C GLU A 388 -4.40 -5.78 -20.31
N LYS A 389 -5.68 -6.15 -20.30
CA LYS A 389 -6.80 -5.26 -20.60
C LYS A 389 -6.82 -4.05 -19.66
N TRP A 390 -6.64 -4.25 -18.35
CA TRP A 390 -6.55 -3.15 -17.39
C TRP A 390 -5.41 -2.19 -17.73
N ILE A 391 -4.21 -2.70 -17.99
CA ILE A 391 -3.04 -1.87 -18.37
C ILE A 391 -3.33 -1.08 -19.65
N ASP A 392 -3.83 -1.76 -20.66
CA ASP A 392 -3.99 -1.17 -22.01
C ASP A 392 -5.12 -0.15 -22.09
N GLU A 393 -6.19 -0.33 -21.27
CA GLU A 393 -7.33 0.56 -21.25
C GLU A 393 -7.24 1.70 -20.23
N THR A 394 -6.46 1.55 -19.16
CA THR A 394 -6.37 2.57 -18.10
C THR A 394 -5.07 3.34 -18.09
N ASP A 395 -4.03 2.82 -18.74
CA ASP A 395 -2.65 3.33 -18.66
C ASP A 395 -2.04 3.26 -17.25
N CYS A 396 -2.58 2.41 -16.34
CA CYS A 396 -1.92 2.13 -15.07
C CYS A 396 -0.58 1.40 -15.28
N ASP A 397 0.27 1.31 -14.25
CA ASP A 397 1.64 0.82 -14.39
C ASP A 397 1.82 -0.62 -13.90
N GLY A 398 0.83 -1.16 -13.22
CA GLY A 398 0.87 -2.48 -12.62
C GLY A 398 -0.23 -2.63 -11.59
N PHE A 399 -0.05 -3.56 -10.63
CA PHE A 399 -1.07 -3.89 -9.66
C PHE A 399 -0.50 -4.09 -8.27
N ASN A 400 -1.28 -3.74 -7.25
CA ASN A 400 -1.14 -4.27 -5.91
C ASN A 400 -2.01 -5.54 -5.82
N LEU A 401 -1.35 -6.70 -5.88
CA LEU A 401 -2.02 -8.00 -5.84
C LEU A 401 -2.46 -8.32 -4.41
N VAL A 402 -3.76 -8.55 -4.23
CA VAL A 402 -4.38 -8.89 -2.94
C VAL A 402 -4.81 -10.35 -2.97
N PRO A 403 -4.19 -11.24 -2.21
CA PRO A 403 -4.55 -12.64 -2.21
C PRO A 403 -5.81 -12.88 -1.37
N VAL A 404 -6.57 -13.90 -1.72
CA VAL A 404 -7.69 -14.39 -0.89
C VAL A 404 -7.16 -15.19 0.30
N THR A 405 -6.21 -16.06 0.07
CA THR A 405 -5.51 -16.87 1.07
C THR A 405 -4.00 -16.64 1.02
N GLN A 406 -3.29 -16.75 2.13
CA GLN A 406 -1.86 -16.50 2.22
C GLN A 406 -1.12 -17.66 2.90
N PRO A 407 0.09 -18.02 2.45
CA PRO A 407 0.80 -17.51 1.26
C PRO A 407 0.32 -18.14 -0.05
N SER A 408 -0.62 -19.10 0.01
CA SER A 408 -1.04 -19.95 -1.13
C SER A 408 -1.49 -19.13 -2.35
N GLY A 409 -2.27 -18.06 -2.18
CA GLY A 409 -2.70 -17.22 -3.30
C GLY A 409 -1.55 -16.52 -4.03
N PHE A 410 -0.51 -16.10 -3.30
CA PHE A 410 0.71 -15.57 -3.92
C PHE A 410 1.51 -16.67 -4.62
N ASN A 411 1.64 -17.84 -3.99
CA ASN A 411 2.35 -18.97 -4.60
C ASN A 411 1.70 -19.36 -5.92
N ASP A 412 0.39 -19.54 -5.95
CA ASP A 412 -0.35 -19.88 -7.17
C ASP A 412 -0.17 -18.82 -8.27
N PHE A 413 -0.18 -17.53 -7.91
CA PHE A 413 0.05 -16.47 -8.88
C PHE A 413 1.47 -16.51 -9.45
N VAL A 414 2.48 -16.72 -8.60
CA VAL A 414 3.88 -16.84 -9.02
C VAL A 414 4.09 -18.07 -9.92
N ASP A 415 3.49 -19.20 -9.56
CA ASP A 415 3.71 -20.46 -10.28
C ASP A 415 2.91 -20.54 -11.58
N LEU A 416 1.74 -19.91 -11.66
CA LEU A 416 0.84 -20.09 -12.79
C LEU A 416 0.74 -18.83 -13.69
N VAL A 417 0.60 -17.63 -13.11
CA VAL A 417 0.35 -16.39 -13.89
C VAL A 417 1.66 -15.75 -14.35
N VAL A 418 2.67 -15.68 -13.48
CA VAL A 418 3.95 -15.03 -13.83
C VAL A 418 4.58 -15.66 -15.09
N PRO A 419 4.68 -16.99 -15.25
CA PRO A 419 5.23 -17.59 -16.48
C PRO A 419 4.44 -17.22 -17.74
N GLU A 420 3.11 -17.09 -17.64
CA GLU A 420 2.26 -16.68 -18.78
C GLU A 420 2.51 -15.23 -19.16
N LEU A 421 2.58 -14.29 -18.16
CA LEU A 421 2.90 -12.89 -18.41
C LEU A 421 4.31 -12.70 -19.01
N GLN A 422 5.29 -13.48 -18.54
CA GLN A 422 6.67 -13.47 -19.07
C GLN A 422 6.72 -13.97 -20.50
N LYS A 423 6.03 -15.08 -20.82
CA LYS A 423 5.90 -15.64 -22.18
C LYS A 423 5.28 -14.61 -23.14
N ARG A 424 4.31 -13.82 -22.67
CA ARG A 424 3.67 -12.71 -23.41
C ARG A 424 4.56 -11.47 -23.50
N LYS A 425 5.69 -11.42 -22.83
CA LYS A 425 6.60 -10.27 -22.72
C LYS A 425 5.92 -9.07 -22.05
N ARG A 426 4.97 -9.31 -21.16
CA ARG A 426 4.28 -8.30 -20.37
C ARG A 426 4.90 -8.12 -18.99
N MET A 427 5.79 -9.01 -18.59
CA MET A 427 6.48 -8.94 -17.30
C MET A 427 7.97 -9.28 -17.47
N ARG A 428 8.80 -8.69 -16.60
CA ARG A 428 10.25 -8.97 -16.57
C ARG A 428 10.53 -10.44 -16.23
N THR A 429 11.63 -10.98 -16.74
CA THR A 429 12.15 -12.32 -16.41
C THR A 429 13.31 -12.26 -15.43
N SER A 430 13.84 -11.06 -15.15
CA SER A 430 14.94 -10.82 -14.21
C SER A 430 14.93 -9.37 -13.76
N TYR A 431 15.51 -9.10 -12.62
CA TYR A 431 15.71 -7.75 -12.13
C TYR A 431 16.87 -7.05 -12.84
N THR A 432 16.73 -5.75 -13.11
CA THR A 432 17.74 -4.94 -13.81
C THR A 432 18.45 -3.94 -12.90
N GLY A 433 18.06 -3.85 -11.62
CA GLY A 433 18.62 -2.92 -10.64
C GLY A 433 18.81 -3.55 -9.28
N THR A 434 19.47 -2.82 -8.38
CA THR A 434 19.75 -3.26 -6.99
C THR A 434 18.93 -2.50 -5.96
N THR A 435 18.46 -1.28 -6.27
CA THR A 435 17.58 -0.50 -5.40
C THR A 435 16.15 -0.59 -5.91
N LEU A 436 15.18 -0.37 -5.03
CA LEU A 436 13.76 -0.37 -5.43
C LEU A 436 13.49 0.70 -6.48
N ARG A 437 14.07 1.89 -6.34
CA ARG A 437 13.90 2.96 -7.33
C ARG A 437 14.46 2.56 -8.69
N ALA A 438 15.62 1.92 -8.76
CA ALA A 438 16.18 1.44 -10.01
C ALA A 438 15.37 0.30 -10.64
N VAL A 439 14.79 -0.59 -9.83
CA VAL A 439 13.95 -1.71 -10.30
C VAL A 439 12.60 -1.22 -10.85
N SER A 440 11.95 -0.27 -10.19
CA SER A 440 10.57 0.10 -10.46
C SER A 440 10.40 1.45 -11.16
N TYR A 441 11.32 2.39 -10.94
CA TYR A 441 11.13 3.81 -11.27
C TYR A 441 12.19 4.40 -12.21
N THR A 442 13.07 3.59 -12.78
CA THR A 442 14.16 3.93 -13.70
C THR A 442 14.19 5.40 -14.12
N HIS A 443 15.00 6.24 -13.50
CA HIS A 443 15.40 7.62 -13.85
C HIS A 443 15.07 8.73 -12.83
N LEU A 444 14.30 8.50 -11.78
CA LEU A 444 14.06 9.55 -10.80
C LEU A 444 15.17 9.56 -9.74
N ARG A 445 16.00 10.58 -9.73
CA ARG A 445 16.68 10.99 -8.50
C ARG A 445 15.66 11.78 -7.69
N ALA A 446 15.52 11.49 -6.40
CA ALA A 446 14.61 12.20 -5.49
C ALA A 446 14.85 13.74 -5.49
N HIS A 447 16.01 14.18 -5.94
CA HIS A 447 16.45 15.58 -6.02
C HIS A 447 15.96 16.37 -7.24
N GLU A 448 15.72 15.73 -8.39
CA GLU A 448 15.48 16.49 -9.64
C GLU A 448 14.02 16.96 -9.78
N THR A 449 13.14 16.57 -8.88
CA THR A 449 11.71 16.90 -8.97
C THR A 449 11.21 17.87 -7.90
N ARG A 450 12.07 18.37 -7.00
CA ARG A 450 11.57 19.03 -5.78
C ARG A 450 12.05 20.43 -5.48
N HIS A 451 12.99 20.97 -6.23
CA HIS A 451 13.46 22.36 -6.02
C HIS A 451 13.90 23.00 -7.33
N ASP A 452 13.09 23.89 -7.83
CA ASP A 452 13.41 25.21 -8.29
C ASP A 452 12.32 26.18 -7.82
#